data_70c90cb38425e0c8e2e24c5ed7613d09
#
_entry.id   70c90cb38425e0c8e2e24c5ed7613d09
#
_cell.length_a   1.000
_cell.length_b   1.000
_cell.length_c   1.000
_cell.angle_alpha   90.00
_cell.angle_beta   90.00
_cell.angle_gamma   90.00
#
_symmetry.space_group_name_H-M   'P 1'
#
loop_
_entity.id
_entity.type
_entity.pdbx_description
1 polymer ?
#
loop_
_entity_poly.entity_id
_entity_poly.type
_entity_poly.pdbx_seq_one_letter_code
_entity_poly.pdbx_strand_id
1 'polypeptide(L)'
;EAIHDYLNLVGHGDDRDGALFRPTRNNRTGNIDKALSTDAIWRVVREYAVKAGIPLSDRLAPHALRATAATNALENEADIAKVQQFLGHANISTTRIYDRRDMRPADSPVWRIKY
;
A
#
# COMPACT_ATOMS: atom_id res chain seq x y z
N GLU A 1 -8.72 11.77 3.76
CA GLU A 1 -9.34 11.76 5.08
C GLU A 1 -8.34 11.27 6.12
N ALA A 2 -7.99 9.99 6.24
CA ALA A 2 -7.10 9.49 7.28
C ALA A 2 -5.70 10.17 7.35
N ILE A 3 -5.11 10.52 6.20
CA ILE A 3 -3.83 11.24 6.16
C ILE A 3 -4.00 12.67 6.69
N HIS A 4 -5.07 13.35 6.34
CA HIS A 4 -5.39 14.68 6.86
C HIS A 4 -5.60 14.66 8.38
N ASP A 5 -6.35 13.69 8.87
CA ASP A 5 -6.60 13.53 10.29
C ASP A 5 -5.28 13.28 11.06
N TYR A 6 -4.41 12.42 10.48
CA TYR A 6 -3.07 12.20 11.01
C TYR A 6 -2.24 13.49 11.06
N LEU A 7 -2.18 14.25 9.95
CA LEU A 7 -1.38 15.49 9.87
C LEU A 7 -1.88 16.57 10.85
N ASN A 8 -3.20 16.69 11.01
CA ASN A 8 -3.81 17.59 11.98
C ASN A 8 -3.45 17.19 13.42
N LEU A 9 -3.44 15.88 13.70
CA LEU A 9 -3.12 15.36 15.03
C LEU A 9 -1.65 15.60 15.41
N VAL A 10 -0.73 15.38 14.47
CA VAL A 10 0.72 15.47 14.73
C VAL A 10 1.31 16.86 14.49
N GLY A 11 0.57 17.76 13.83
CA GLY A 11 0.92 19.18 13.71
C GLY A 11 2.06 19.53 12.76
N HIS A 12 2.38 18.66 11.79
CA HIS A 12 3.42 18.95 10.78
C HIS A 12 2.89 18.98 9.33
N GLY A 13 1.60 19.27 9.17
CA GLY A 13 0.97 19.30 7.84
C GLY A 13 1.50 20.37 6.90
N ASP A 14 2.09 21.43 7.43
CA ASP A 14 2.68 22.52 6.65
C ASP A 14 4.12 22.26 6.18
N ASP A 15 4.79 21.25 6.73
CA ASP A 15 6.13 20.86 6.34
C ASP A 15 6.11 20.02 5.06
N ARG A 16 6.34 20.68 3.93
CA ARG A 16 6.28 20.06 2.60
C ARG A 16 7.54 19.26 2.24
N ASP A 17 8.65 19.54 2.87
CA ASP A 17 9.96 18.96 2.57
C ASP A 17 10.30 17.79 3.50
N GLY A 18 9.63 17.70 4.63
CA GLY A 18 9.85 16.69 5.64
C GLY A 18 9.13 15.37 5.36
N ALA A 19 9.48 14.35 6.13
CA ALA A 19 8.84 13.06 6.03
C ALA A 19 7.35 13.12 6.40
N LEU A 20 6.50 12.50 5.58
CA LEU A 20 5.06 12.42 5.84
C LEU A 20 4.77 11.63 7.13
N PHE A 21 5.37 10.46 7.29
CA PHE A 21 5.18 9.63 8.47
C PHE A 21 6.39 9.75 9.40
N ARG A 22 6.15 10.28 10.59
CA ARG A 22 7.14 10.51 11.63
C ARG A 22 6.79 9.73 12.89
N PRO A 23 7.76 9.40 13.74
CA PRO A 23 7.47 8.78 15.02
C PRO A 23 6.73 9.78 15.93
N THR A 24 5.72 9.33 16.63
CA THR A 24 5.02 10.12 17.66
C THR A 24 5.80 10.13 18.97
N ARG A 25 6.75 9.22 19.13
CA ARG A 25 7.61 9.09 20.31
C ARG A 25 8.96 8.53 19.90
N ASN A 26 10.03 9.09 20.43
CA ASN A 26 11.39 8.57 20.28
C ASN A 26 12.11 8.61 21.62
N ASN A 27 12.04 7.51 22.37
CA ASN A 27 12.63 7.40 23.70
C ASN A 27 14.16 7.34 23.69
N ARG A 28 14.79 7.10 22.53
CA ARG A 28 16.24 6.98 22.40
C ARG A 28 16.94 8.30 22.14
N THR A 29 16.37 9.14 21.29
CA THR A 29 17.02 10.40 20.86
C THR A 29 16.16 11.63 21.09
N GLY A 30 14.88 11.47 21.44
CA GLY A 30 13.91 12.56 21.52
C GLY A 30 13.54 13.20 20.17
N ASN A 31 14.22 12.84 19.09
CA ASN A 31 13.98 13.43 17.77
C ASN A 31 12.84 12.72 17.05
N ILE A 32 11.78 13.47 16.76
CA ILE A 32 10.58 13.01 16.06
C ILE A 32 10.44 13.59 14.64
N ASP A 33 11.40 14.39 14.17
CA ASP A 33 11.32 15.06 12.87
C ASP A 33 11.80 14.20 11.71
N LYS A 34 12.36 13.04 11.99
CA LYS A 34 12.83 12.08 10.97
C LYS A 34 11.73 11.13 10.54
N ALA A 35 11.86 10.60 9.32
CA ALA A 35 10.97 9.55 8.85
C ALA A 35 10.93 8.34 9.79
N LEU A 36 9.78 7.67 9.84
CA LEU A 36 9.67 6.35 10.46
C LEU A 36 10.66 5.39 9.79
N SER A 37 11.35 4.60 10.60
CA SER A 37 12.17 3.50 10.07
C SER A 37 11.30 2.39 9.50
N THR A 38 11.86 1.61 8.58
CA THR A 38 11.20 0.41 8.04
C THR A 38 10.78 -0.56 9.13
N ASP A 39 11.61 -0.73 10.17
CA ASP A 39 11.28 -1.58 11.32
C ASP A 39 10.11 -1.04 12.15
N ALA A 40 9.99 0.29 12.26
CA ALA A 40 8.86 0.90 12.95
C ALA A 40 7.56 0.66 12.18
N ILE A 41 7.58 0.83 10.85
CA ILE A 41 6.42 0.55 9.98
C ILE A 41 6.04 -0.92 10.09
N TRP A 42 7.02 -1.82 10.03
CA TRP A 42 6.78 -3.26 10.14
C TRP A 42 6.15 -3.65 11.49
N ARG A 43 6.62 -3.05 12.59
CA ARG A 43 6.02 -3.27 13.93
C ARG A 43 4.58 -2.80 14.00
N VAL A 44 4.26 -1.63 13.44
CA VAL A 44 2.90 -1.11 13.38
C VAL A 44 1.99 -2.07 12.60
N VAL A 45 2.42 -2.51 11.41
CA VAL A 45 1.66 -3.46 10.60
C VAL A 45 1.36 -4.74 11.37
N ARG A 46 2.36 -5.32 12.03
CA ARG A 46 2.18 -6.55 12.83
C ARG A 46 1.25 -6.35 14.02
N GLU A 47 1.41 -5.25 14.75
CA GLU A 47 0.56 -4.94 15.89
C GLU A 47 -0.92 -4.89 15.50
N TYR A 48 -1.23 -4.18 14.42
CA TYR A 48 -2.61 -4.09 13.92
C TYR A 48 -3.10 -5.41 13.32
N ALA A 49 -2.24 -6.19 12.68
CA ALA A 49 -2.60 -7.51 12.19
C ALA A 49 -2.98 -8.47 13.33
N VAL A 50 -2.23 -8.44 14.44
CA VAL A 50 -2.57 -9.20 15.65
C VAL A 50 -3.90 -8.74 16.22
N LYS A 51 -4.11 -7.43 16.37
CA LYS A 51 -5.38 -6.84 16.84
C LYS A 51 -6.57 -7.21 15.96
N ALA A 52 -6.35 -7.31 14.66
CA ALA A 52 -7.36 -7.71 13.68
C ALA A 52 -7.58 -9.24 13.61
N GLY A 53 -6.84 -10.03 14.36
CA GLY A 53 -6.95 -11.49 14.38
C GLY A 53 -6.48 -12.16 13.07
N ILE A 54 -5.59 -11.53 12.32
CA ILE A 54 -5.08 -12.08 11.06
C ILE A 54 -4.17 -13.27 11.36
N PRO A 55 -4.47 -14.47 10.81
CA PRO A 55 -3.61 -15.64 10.98
C PRO A 55 -2.19 -15.40 10.45
N LEU A 56 -1.17 -15.97 11.10
CA LEU A 56 0.24 -15.84 10.72
C LEU A 56 0.73 -14.38 10.68
N SER A 57 0.16 -13.51 11.52
CA SER A 57 0.54 -12.11 11.64
C SER A 57 2.04 -11.90 11.95
N ASP A 58 2.69 -12.89 12.55
CA ASP A 58 4.15 -12.92 12.80
C ASP A 58 4.98 -12.95 11.51
N ARG A 59 4.41 -13.43 10.40
CA ARG A 59 5.04 -13.50 9.08
C ARG A 59 4.60 -12.39 8.12
N LEU A 60 3.65 -11.56 8.55
CA LEU A 60 3.12 -10.49 7.73
C LEU A 60 4.18 -9.38 7.56
N ALA A 61 4.53 -9.10 6.32
CA ALA A 61 5.42 -8.00 5.94
C ALA A 61 4.65 -6.91 5.17
N PRO A 62 5.13 -5.66 5.16
CA PRO A 62 4.50 -4.58 4.37
C PRO A 62 4.28 -4.93 2.88
N HIS A 63 5.18 -5.72 2.29
CA HIS A 63 5.02 -6.20 0.92
C HIS A 63 3.78 -7.09 0.71
N ALA A 64 3.37 -7.85 1.72
CA ALA A 64 2.15 -8.65 1.64
C ALA A 64 0.91 -7.76 1.55
N LEU A 65 0.86 -6.66 2.30
CA LEU A 65 -0.22 -5.67 2.20
C LEU A 65 -0.25 -5.01 0.81
N ARG A 66 0.92 -4.69 0.27
CA ARG A 66 1.05 -4.14 -1.09
C ARG A 66 0.52 -5.12 -2.14
N ALA A 67 0.89 -6.40 -2.03
CA ALA A 67 0.39 -7.46 -2.91
C ALA A 67 -1.13 -7.61 -2.79
N THR A 68 -1.66 -7.61 -1.57
CA THR A 68 -3.10 -7.68 -1.31
C THR A 68 -3.85 -6.51 -1.94
N ALA A 69 -3.35 -5.28 -1.77
CA ALA A 69 -3.97 -4.10 -2.36
C ALA A 69 -3.97 -4.15 -3.89
N ALA A 70 -2.86 -4.61 -4.50
CA ALA A 70 -2.77 -4.78 -5.95
C ALA A 70 -3.75 -5.83 -6.46
N THR A 71 -3.78 -7.00 -5.84
CA THR A 71 -4.69 -8.09 -6.21
C THR A 71 -6.14 -7.64 -6.09
N ASN A 72 -6.51 -7.03 -4.97
CA ASN A 72 -7.87 -6.51 -4.74
C ASN A 72 -8.28 -5.47 -5.79
N ALA A 73 -7.39 -4.52 -6.11
CA ALA A 73 -7.68 -3.52 -7.14
C ALA A 73 -7.92 -4.16 -8.52
N LEU A 74 -7.09 -5.14 -8.90
CA LEU A 74 -7.21 -5.84 -10.17
C LEU A 74 -8.48 -6.73 -10.22
N GLU A 75 -8.81 -7.41 -9.13
CA GLU A 75 -10.05 -8.19 -9.01
C GLU A 75 -11.31 -7.31 -9.10
N ASN A 76 -11.21 -6.04 -8.68
CA ASN A 76 -12.26 -5.02 -8.84
C ASN A 76 -12.11 -4.22 -10.15
N GLU A 77 -11.56 -4.83 -11.18
CA GLU A 77 -11.51 -4.32 -12.55
C GLU A 77 -10.66 -3.04 -12.75
N ALA A 78 -9.79 -2.70 -11.79
CA ALA A 78 -8.87 -1.60 -11.98
C ALA A 78 -7.92 -1.88 -13.17
N ASP A 79 -7.63 -0.83 -13.93
CA ASP A 79 -6.68 -0.90 -15.04
C ASP A 79 -5.28 -1.23 -14.53
N ILE A 80 -4.64 -2.25 -15.14
CA ILE A 80 -3.34 -2.75 -14.71
C ILE A 80 -2.23 -1.69 -14.78
N ALA A 81 -2.31 -0.77 -15.76
CA ALA A 81 -1.32 0.30 -15.89
C ALA A 81 -1.47 1.33 -14.76
N LYS A 82 -2.72 1.61 -14.35
CA LYS A 82 -2.99 2.48 -13.19
C LYS A 82 -2.53 1.83 -11.88
N VAL A 83 -2.74 0.52 -11.73
CA VAL A 83 -2.24 -0.22 -10.56
C VAL A 83 -0.72 -0.22 -10.55
N GLN A 84 -0.06 -0.42 -11.70
CA GLN A 84 1.38 -0.31 -11.83
C GLN A 84 1.89 1.07 -11.37
N GLN A 85 1.28 2.13 -11.87
CA GLN A 85 1.65 3.50 -11.52
C GLN A 85 1.45 3.77 -10.01
N PHE A 86 0.31 3.36 -9.46
CA PHE A 86 0.02 3.46 -8.03
C PHE A 86 1.07 2.73 -7.17
N LEU A 87 1.51 1.57 -7.61
CA LEU A 87 2.54 0.80 -6.93
C LEU A 87 3.96 1.33 -7.19
N GLY A 88 4.18 2.23 -8.14
CA GLY A 88 5.51 2.72 -8.52
C GLY A 88 6.38 1.63 -9.16
N HIS A 89 5.78 0.63 -9.82
CA HIS A 89 6.53 -0.38 -10.54
C HIS A 89 7.06 0.18 -11.87
N ALA A 90 8.36 0.11 -12.09
CA ALA A 90 8.97 0.54 -13.35
C ALA A 90 8.55 -0.34 -14.54
N ASN A 91 8.22 -1.61 -14.29
CA ASN A 91 7.82 -2.58 -15.30
C ASN A 91 6.44 -3.16 -14.99
N ILE A 92 5.53 -3.18 -15.98
CA ILE A 92 4.19 -3.73 -15.87
C ILE A 92 4.17 -5.23 -15.56
N SER A 93 5.20 -5.97 -15.97
CA SER A 93 5.32 -7.40 -15.68
C SER A 93 5.31 -7.70 -14.17
N THR A 94 5.85 -6.80 -13.36
CA THR A 94 5.83 -6.91 -11.90
C THR A 94 4.41 -6.79 -11.35
N THR A 95 3.56 -5.95 -11.95
CA THR A 95 2.15 -5.81 -11.55
C THR A 95 1.32 -7.00 -12.03
N ARG A 96 1.64 -7.57 -13.19
CA ARG A 96 0.95 -8.75 -13.74
C ARG A 96 1.04 -9.98 -12.84
N ILE A 97 2.05 -10.10 -11.99
CA ILE A 97 2.17 -11.19 -11.01
C ILE A 97 0.95 -11.22 -10.07
N TYR A 98 0.34 -10.06 -9.82
CA TYR A 98 -0.83 -9.92 -8.95
C TYR A 98 -2.15 -10.06 -9.69
N ASP A 99 -2.13 -10.07 -11.02
CA ASP A 99 -3.35 -10.22 -11.83
C ASP A 99 -3.77 -11.68 -11.88
N ARG A 100 -4.77 -12.02 -11.10
CA ARG A 100 -5.36 -13.37 -11.02
C ARG A 100 -6.69 -13.47 -11.77
N ARG A 101 -7.01 -12.44 -12.55
CA ARG A 101 -8.24 -12.45 -13.35
C ARG A 101 -8.11 -13.49 -14.46
N ASP A 102 -8.92 -14.51 -14.38
CA ASP A 102 -9.13 -15.40 -15.51
C ASP A 102 -9.87 -14.60 -16.60
N MET A 103 -9.36 -14.63 -17.83
CA MET A 103 -10.04 -14.03 -18.97
C MET A 103 -11.36 -14.78 -19.17
N ARG A 104 -12.47 -14.17 -18.74
CA ARG A 104 -13.79 -14.71 -19.05
C ARG A 104 -13.99 -14.60 -20.57
N PRO A 105 -14.67 -15.55 -21.20
CA PRO A 105 -14.98 -15.46 -22.64
C PRO A 105 -15.65 -14.13 -23.02
N ALA A 106 -16.48 -13.56 -22.12
CA ALA A 106 -17.13 -12.27 -22.31
C ALA A 106 -16.16 -11.08 -22.30
N ASP A 107 -14.97 -11.22 -21.68
CA ASP A 107 -13.95 -10.15 -21.57
C ASP A 107 -12.97 -10.19 -22.74
N SER A 108 -13.14 -11.12 -23.68
CA SER A 108 -12.28 -11.25 -24.84
C SER A 108 -12.28 -9.97 -25.67
N PRO A 109 -11.09 -9.44 -26.02
CA PRO A 109 -10.96 -8.27 -26.89
C PRO A 109 -11.68 -8.42 -28.22
N VAL A 110 -11.94 -9.66 -28.64
CA VAL A 110 -12.61 -9.96 -29.93
C VAL A 110 -14.00 -9.32 -30.01
N TRP A 111 -14.71 -9.20 -28.88
CA TRP A 111 -16.04 -8.60 -28.83
C TRP A 111 -16.04 -7.07 -28.93
N ARG A 112 -14.85 -6.46 -28.86
CA ARG A 112 -14.66 -5.00 -28.98
C ARG A 112 -14.16 -4.58 -30.34
N ILE A 113 -13.88 -5.52 -31.23
CA ILE A 113 -13.48 -5.24 -32.61
C ILE A 113 -14.73 -4.81 -33.39
N LYS A 114 -14.73 -3.56 -33.84
CA LYS A 114 -15.75 -3.02 -34.76
C LYS A 114 -15.08 -2.88 -36.13
N TYR A 115 -15.70 -3.47 -37.15
CA TYR A 115 -15.31 -3.29 -38.56
C TYR A 115 -16.03 -2.10 -39.16
#